data_ee4ab970f1acade717a3afd46630488a
#
_entry.id   ee4ab970f1acade717a3afd46630488a
#
_cell.length_a   1.000
_cell.length_b   1.000
_cell.length_c   1.000
_cell.angle_alpha   90.00
_cell.angle_beta   90.00
_cell.angle_gamma   90.00
#
_symmetry.space_group_name_H-M   'P 1'
#
loop_
_entity.id
_entity.type
_entity.pdbx_description
1 polymer ?
#
loop_
_entity_poly.entity_id
_entity_poly.type
_entity_poly.pdbx_seq_one_letter_code
_entity_poly.pdbx_strand_id
1 'polypeptide(L)'
;MQGRAGAGPGGLRSNPRALPPPVLPPPPQFASEQDEMPANQIAQVIALICGLLVVILMVLGLASADWLMAAGWRQGLFMHCIDPEAPTPLPFDITAQPGCYAARPAPYIKAAAGLCVATLAADVCGALLTGLGLRSADHRTKFRYYRFAVLAMSLALMCILIALVIYPVCFAAELNLGNRSVWEFGWAYGVGWGAAIFLFGAVVLLLCDKESEELYYKERKVVSAEGGARP
;
A
#
# COMPACT_ATOMS: atom_id res chain seq x y z
N MET A 1 47.91 -67.34 -67.35
CA MET A 1 46.70 -67.41 -68.17
C MET A 1 45.74 -66.42 -67.55
N GLN A 2 45.66 -65.27 -68.19
CA GLN A 2 44.46 -64.77 -68.95
C GLN A 2 43.22 -64.58 -68.04
N GLY A 3 42.59 -63.48 -67.94
CA GLY A 3 42.43 -62.33 -68.83
C GLY A 3 41.58 -61.27 -68.02
N ARG A 4 41.86 -60.10 -68.11
CA ARG A 4 41.31 -59.01 -68.93
C ARG A 4 39.83 -58.71 -68.67
N ALA A 5 39.58 -57.43 -68.24
CA ALA A 5 38.75 -56.36 -68.77
C ALA A 5 37.42 -56.18 -68.04
N GLY A 6 37.13 -55.00 -67.64
CA GLY A 6 36.40 -54.00 -68.34
C GLY A 6 36.02 -52.82 -67.48
N ALA A 7 36.38 -51.68 -67.99
CA ALA A 7 36.00 -50.36 -67.47
C ALA A 7 34.56 -50.00 -67.77
N GLY A 8 33.94 -49.24 -66.92
CA GLY A 8 32.71 -48.53 -67.19
C GLY A 8 32.52 -47.33 -66.22
N PRO A 9 32.50 -46.09 -66.69
CA PRO A 9 32.28 -44.96 -65.85
C PRO A 9 30.78 -44.72 -65.66
N GLY A 10 30.30 -44.99 -64.46
CA GLY A 10 28.90 -44.74 -64.12
C GLY A 10 28.77 -43.33 -63.53
N GLY A 11 28.01 -42.51 -64.24
CA GLY A 11 27.82 -41.10 -64.03
C GLY A 11 27.34 -40.71 -62.65
N LEU A 12 27.92 -39.61 -62.23
CA LEU A 12 27.38 -38.77 -61.12
C LEU A 12 25.98 -38.31 -61.53
N ARG A 13 24.97 -38.91 -60.92
CA ARG A 13 23.63 -38.30 -60.84
C ARG A 13 23.69 -37.16 -59.86
N SER A 14 23.74 -35.94 -60.36
CA SER A 14 23.46 -34.70 -59.64
C SER A 14 22.05 -34.76 -59.04
N ASN A 15 21.99 -34.88 -57.73
CA ASN A 15 20.78 -34.78 -56.96
C ASN A 15 20.20 -33.37 -57.18
N PRO A 16 18.94 -33.17 -57.63
CA PRO A 16 18.35 -31.85 -57.76
C PRO A 16 18.31 -31.23 -56.38
N ARG A 17 18.86 -30.05 -56.24
CA ARG A 17 18.84 -29.19 -55.03
C ARG A 17 17.40 -29.13 -54.52
N ALA A 18 17.15 -29.78 -53.39
CA ALA A 18 15.91 -29.53 -52.63
C ALA A 18 15.88 -28.03 -52.27
N LEU A 19 14.95 -27.32 -52.78
CA LEU A 19 14.64 -25.95 -52.38
C LEU A 19 14.44 -25.92 -50.86
N PRO A 20 15.04 -24.97 -50.14
CA PRO A 20 14.75 -24.81 -48.72
C PRO A 20 13.25 -24.56 -48.54
N PRO A 21 12.63 -25.11 -47.50
CA PRO A 21 11.22 -24.88 -47.22
C PRO A 21 10.95 -23.37 -47.15
N PRO A 22 9.78 -22.90 -47.67
CA PRO A 22 9.45 -21.51 -47.61
C PRO A 22 9.48 -21.05 -46.15
N VAL A 23 10.34 -20.06 -45.87
CA VAL A 23 10.34 -19.38 -44.58
C VAL A 23 9.01 -18.65 -44.50
N LEU A 24 8.09 -19.19 -43.71
CA LEU A 24 6.85 -18.47 -43.38
C LEU A 24 7.28 -17.14 -42.71
N PRO A 25 6.74 -16.01 -43.17
CA PRO A 25 6.95 -14.75 -42.47
C PRO A 25 6.50 -14.92 -41.03
N PRO A 26 7.23 -14.36 -40.07
CA PRO A 26 6.79 -14.37 -38.66
C PRO A 26 5.35 -13.84 -38.63
N PRO A 27 4.46 -14.44 -37.78
CA PRO A 27 3.12 -13.93 -37.64
C PRO A 27 3.18 -12.44 -37.36
N PRO A 28 2.26 -11.62 -37.88
CA PRO A 28 2.27 -10.21 -37.64
C PRO A 28 2.27 -10.02 -36.12
N GLN A 29 3.35 -9.49 -35.57
CA GLN A 29 3.37 -8.95 -34.23
C GLN A 29 2.37 -7.80 -34.30
N PHE A 30 1.15 -8.08 -33.82
CA PHE A 30 0.15 -7.04 -33.63
C PHE A 30 0.80 -5.99 -32.76
N ALA A 31 0.98 -4.81 -33.33
CA ALA A 31 1.40 -3.59 -32.67
C ALA A 31 0.29 -3.16 -31.69
N SER A 32 0.13 -3.89 -30.59
CA SER A 32 -0.74 -3.57 -29.46
C SER A 32 0.02 -3.67 -28.13
N GLU A 33 1.34 -3.63 -28.16
CA GLU A 33 2.18 -3.61 -26.97
C GLU A 33 2.74 -2.21 -26.70
N GLN A 34 2.04 -1.21 -27.22
CA GLN A 34 2.31 0.19 -26.93
C GLN A 34 1.28 0.68 -25.94
N ASP A 35 1.76 1.03 -24.73
CA ASP A 35 1.11 1.80 -23.66
C ASP A 35 0.23 1.08 -22.62
N GLU A 36 0.18 -0.24 -22.54
CA GLU A 36 -0.35 -0.85 -21.31
C GLU A 36 0.73 -0.87 -20.23
N MET A 37 0.55 0.00 -19.21
CA MET A 37 1.40 -0.07 -18.02
C MET A 37 1.34 -1.49 -17.45
N PRO A 38 2.48 -2.13 -17.15
CA PRO A 38 2.48 -3.46 -16.58
C PRO A 38 1.65 -3.47 -15.28
N ALA A 39 0.85 -4.51 -15.06
CA ALA A 39 -0.08 -4.62 -13.93
C ALA A 39 0.58 -4.29 -12.58
N ASN A 40 1.85 -4.64 -12.42
CA ASN A 40 2.66 -4.31 -11.25
C ASN A 40 2.84 -2.80 -11.04
N GLN A 41 3.02 -2.05 -12.12
CA GLN A 41 3.16 -0.59 -12.02
C GLN A 41 1.83 0.08 -11.66
N ILE A 42 0.72 -0.46 -12.15
CA ILE A 42 -0.63 0.02 -11.77
C ILE A 42 -0.87 -0.18 -10.28
N ALA A 43 -0.56 -1.36 -9.73
CA ALA A 43 -0.70 -1.64 -8.30
C ALA A 43 0.12 -0.68 -7.43
N GLN A 44 1.36 -0.39 -7.83
CA GLN A 44 2.25 0.56 -7.15
C GLN A 44 1.71 2.00 -7.18
N VAL A 45 1.16 2.44 -8.31
CA VAL A 45 0.54 3.76 -8.45
C VAL A 45 -0.71 3.87 -7.57
N ILE A 46 -1.56 2.84 -7.56
CA ILE A 46 -2.75 2.81 -6.70
C ILE A 46 -2.34 2.84 -5.22
N ALA A 47 -1.32 2.07 -4.82
CA ALA A 47 -0.80 2.09 -3.46
C ALA A 47 -0.28 3.49 -3.06
N LEU A 48 0.40 4.20 -3.96
CA LEU A 48 0.84 5.58 -3.74
C LEU A 48 -0.35 6.52 -3.56
N ILE A 49 -1.38 6.41 -4.40
CA ILE A 49 -2.60 7.22 -4.29
C ILE A 49 -3.28 6.95 -2.94
N CYS A 50 -3.40 5.69 -2.53
CA CYS A 50 -3.94 5.33 -1.22
C CYS A 50 -3.14 5.98 -0.07
N GLY A 51 -1.81 5.93 -0.11
CA GLY A 51 -0.96 6.60 0.89
C GLY A 51 -1.17 8.12 0.92
N LEU A 52 -1.25 8.78 -0.23
CA LEU A 52 -1.54 10.21 -0.29
C LEU A 52 -2.93 10.56 0.29
N LEU A 53 -3.93 9.72 0.03
CA LEU A 53 -5.26 9.88 0.64
C LEU A 53 -5.20 9.72 2.15
N VAL A 54 -4.44 8.77 2.67
CA VAL A 54 -4.23 8.59 4.11
C VAL A 54 -3.61 9.83 4.75
N VAL A 55 -2.62 10.44 4.12
CA VAL A 55 -2.03 11.71 4.61
C VAL A 55 -3.12 12.79 4.77
N ILE A 56 -3.97 12.97 3.76
CA ILE A 56 -5.05 13.95 3.80
C ILE A 56 -6.04 13.62 4.91
N LEU A 57 -6.50 12.37 5.00
CA LEU A 57 -7.45 11.93 6.02
C LEU A 57 -6.87 12.08 7.43
N MET A 58 -5.60 11.74 7.64
CA MET A 58 -4.94 11.88 8.94
C MET A 58 -4.80 13.35 9.36
N VAL A 59 -4.45 14.24 8.43
CA VAL A 59 -4.38 15.68 8.73
C VAL A 59 -5.77 16.21 9.12
N LEU A 60 -6.82 15.86 8.38
CA LEU A 60 -8.20 16.23 8.72
C LEU A 60 -8.63 15.69 10.09
N GLY A 61 -8.36 14.40 10.36
CA GLY A 61 -8.65 13.77 11.63
C GLY A 61 -7.91 14.40 12.81
N LEU A 62 -6.63 14.72 12.66
CA LEU A 62 -5.82 15.35 13.71
C LEU A 62 -6.25 16.80 13.99
N ALA A 63 -6.70 17.52 12.98
CA ALA A 63 -7.15 18.91 13.11
C ALA A 63 -8.57 19.05 13.71
N SER A 64 -9.37 17.98 13.73
CA SER A 64 -10.75 18.01 14.15
C SER A 64 -10.92 17.76 15.65
N ALA A 65 -11.93 18.45 16.25
CA ALA A 65 -12.42 18.16 17.58
C ALA A 65 -13.48 17.04 17.62
N ASP A 66 -13.97 16.57 16.46
CA ASP A 66 -15.15 15.71 16.36
C ASP A 66 -14.78 14.21 16.28
N TRP A 67 -13.99 13.74 17.23
CA TRP A 67 -13.71 12.29 17.36
C TRP A 67 -14.80 11.59 18.15
N LEU A 68 -15.09 12.10 19.34
CA LEU A 68 -16.14 11.59 20.22
C LEU A 68 -16.96 12.75 20.75
N MET A 69 -18.26 12.53 20.90
CA MET A 69 -19.23 13.52 21.34
C MET A 69 -20.06 13.00 22.50
N ALA A 70 -20.36 13.85 23.46
CA ALA A 70 -21.20 13.52 24.59
C ALA A 70 -21.96 14.78 25.05
N ALA A 71 -23.28 14.84 24.81
CA ALA A 71 -24.17 15.88 25.35
C ALA A 71 -23.62 17.33 25.21
N GLY A 72 -23.32 17.77 24.01
CA GLY A 72 -22.76 19.10 23.74
C GLY A 72 -21.25 19.24 24.00
N TRP A 73 -20.59 18.15 24.38
CA TRP A 73 -19.15 18.06 24.49
C TRP A 73 -18.56 17.34 23.26
N ARG A 74 -17.57 17.95 22.61
CA ARG A 74 -16.83 17.35 21.49
C ARG A 74 -15.37 17.20 21.88
N GLN A 75 -14.82 16.00 21.73
CA GLN A 75 -13.44 15.69 22.10
C GLN A 75 -12.66 15.12 20.93
N GLY A 76 -11.69 15.88 20.47
CA GLY A 76 -10.66 15.45 19.53
C GLY A 76 -9.37 15.02 20.24
N LEU A 77 -8.31 14.89 19.45
CA LEU A 77 -6.99 14.48 19.96
C LEU A 77 -6.19 15.66 20.55
N PHE A 78 -6.33 16.86 19.99
CA PHE A 78 -5.58 18.04 20.40
C PHE A 78 -6.46 19.15 20.98
N MET A 79 -7.77 19.08 20.80
CA MET A 79 -8.72 20.06 21.30
C MET A 79 -10.01 19.40 21.73
N HIS A 80 -10.75 20.11 22.58
CA HIS A 80 -12.14 19.80 22.90
C HIS A 80 -12.97 21.07 22.76
N CYS A 81 -14.24 20.91 22.42
CA CYS A 81 -15.16 22.02 22.27
C CYS A 81 -16.43 21.79 23.09
N ILE A 82 -16.97 22.89 23.63
CA ILE A 82 -18.21 22.93 24.42
C ILE A 82 -19.22 23.74 23.61
N ASP A 83 -20.34 23.14 23.29
CA ASP A 83 -21.41 23.81 22.56
C ASP A 83 -22.12 24.86 23.46
N PRO A 84 -22.62 25.98 22.91
CA PRO A 84 -23.33 27.01 23.68
C PRO A 84 -24.56 26.49 24.39
N GLU A 85 -25.21 25.47 23.84
CA GLU A 85 -26.43 24.85 24.37
C GLU A 85 -26.15 23.57 25.16
N ALA A 86 -24.89 23.32 25.52
CA ALA A 86 -24.53 22.11 26.27
C ALA A 86 -25.25 22.07 27.65
N PRO A 87 -25.89 20.93 28.00
CA PRO A 87 -26.54 20.81 29.27
C PRO A 87 -25.53 20.79 30.42
N THR A 88 -25.85 21.53 31.48
CA THR A 88 -25.07 21.52 32.72
C THR A 88 -25.60 20.46 33.71
N PRO A 89 -24.69 19.77 34.45
CA PRO A 89 -23.24 19.89 34.49
C PRO A 89 -22.55 19.25 33.28
N LEU A 90 -21.45 19.86 32.80
CA LEU A 90 -20.66 19.33 31.70
C LEU A 90 -19.98 17.98 32.09
N PRO A 91 -19.62 17.13 31.09
CA PRO A 91 -18.81 15.95 31.35
C PRO A 91 -17.48 16.30 32.02
N PHE A 92 -16.94 15.38 32.82
CA PHE A 92 -15.62 15.49 33.46
C PHE A 92 -15.45 16.67 34.44
N ASP A 93 -16.56 17.12 35.07
CA ASP A 93 -16.60 18.22 36.07
C ASP A 93 -16.00 19.55 35.57
N ILE A 94 -16.09 19.80 34.27
CA ILE A 94 -15.57 21.03 33.67
C ILE A 94 -16.55 22.17 33.89
N THR A 95 -15.99 23.31 34.34
CA THR A 95 -16.71 24.57 34.61
C THR A 95 -16.36 25.67 33.62
N ALA A 96 -15.96 25.31 32.38
CA ALA A 96 -15.57 26.27 31.37
C ALA A 96 -16.77 26.82 30.60
N GLN A 97 -16.61 28.03 30.04
CA GLN A 97 -17.60 28.64 29.15
C GLN A 97 -17.63 27.93 27.79
N PRO A 98 -18.71 28.06 27.00
CA PRO A 98 -18.75 27.56 25.63
C PRO A 98 -17.56 28.05 24.80
N GLY A 99 -16.93 27.15 24.05
CA GLY A 99 -15.76 27.44 23.25
C GLY A 99 -14.87 26.22 23.04
N CYS A 100 -13.78 26.40 22.28
CA CYS A 100 -12.80 25.35 22.04
C CYS A 100 -11.52 25.61 22.83
N TYR A 101 -11.00 24.56 23.45
CA TYR A 101 -9.84 24.57 24.33
C TYR A 101 -8.87 23.45 23.95
N ALA A 102 -7.64 23.55 24.46
CA ALA A 102 -6.66 22.49 24.32
C ALA A 102 -7.17 21.17 24.93
N ALA A 103 -6.76 20.04 24.36
CA ALA A 103 -7.17 18.73 24.83
C ALA A 103 -6.90 18.55 26.33
N ARG A 104 -7.78 17.81 26.99
CA ARG A 104 -7.63 17.48 28.42
C ARG A 104 -6.32 16.69 28.66
N PRO A 105 -5.69 16.84 29.81
CA PRO A 105 -4.41 16.17 30.11
C PRO A 105 -4.60 14.68 30.48
N ALA A 106 -5.49 13.95 29.80
CA ALA A 106 -5.70 12.54 30.00
C ALA A 106 -4.64 11.69 29.26
N PRO A 107 -4.10 10.64 29.90
CA PRO A 107 -3.01 9.85 29.31
C PRO A 107 -3.42 9.13 28.02
N TYR A 108 -4.64 8.64 27.92
CA TYR A 108 -5.12 7.95 26.72
C TYR A 108 -5.27 8.89 25.51
N ILE A 109 -5.64 10.17 25.73
CA ILE A 109 -5.72 11.18 24.66
C ILE A 109 -4.32 11.42 24.10
N LYS A 110 -3.33 11.59 24.97
CA LYS A 110 -1.93 11.78 24.59
C LYS A 110 -1.37 10.56 23.85
N ALA A 111 -1.71 9.35 24.32
CA ALA A 111 -1.30 8.10 23.68
C ALA A 111 -1.92 7.97 22.29
N ALA A 112 -3.23 8.18 22.14
CA ALA A 112 -3.91 8.14 20.86
C ALA A 112 -3.39 9.23 19.90
N ALA A 113 -3.18 10.45 20.37
CA ALA A 113 -2.60 11.52 19.58
C ALA A 113 -1.19 11.17 19.09
N GLY A 114 -0.33 10.64 19.97
CA GLY A 114 1.02 10.17 19.63
C GLY A 114 1.00 9.06 18.57
N LEU A 115 0.10 8.09 18.71
CA LEU A 115 -0.08 7.01 17.73
C LEU A 115 -0.59 7.54 16.37
N CYS A 116 -1.51 8.50 16.36
CA CYS A 116 -2.00 9.10 15.12
C CYS A 116 -0.91 9.95 14.42
N VAL A 117 -0.09 10.68 15.17
CA VAL A 117 1.08 11.39 14.62
C VAL A 117 2.11 10.40 14.08
N ALA A 118 2.38 9.30 14.80
CA ALA A 118 3.26 8.24 14.33
C ALA A 118 2.72 7.57 13.04
N THR A 119 1.41 7.37 12.96
CA THR A 119 0.74 6.89 11.73
C THR A 119 1.01 7.83 10.56
N LEU A 120 0.78 9.14 10.73
CA LEU A 120 1.00 10.13 9.69
C LEU A 120 2.48 10.15 9.25
N ALA A 121 3.42 10.16 10.19
CA ALA A 121 4.85 10.17 9.88
C ALA A 121 5.30 8.89 9.15
N ALA A 122 4.85 7.73 9.60
CA ALA A 122 5.17 6.45 8.99
C ALA A 122 4.55 6.32 7.58
N ASP A 123 3.30 6.79 7.40
CA ASP A 123 2.64 6.77 6.10
C ASP A 123 3.29 7.73 5.09
N VAL A 124 3.64 8.94 5.50
CA VAL A 124 4.41 9.88 4.65
C VAL A 124 5.72 9.25 4.21
N CYS A 125 6.44 8.61 5.12
CA CYS A 125 7.67 7.88 4.80
C CYS A 125 7.39 6.74 3.80
N GLY A 126 6.36 5.94 4.00
CA GLY A 126 5.94 4.87 3.12
C GLY A 126 5.56 5.38 1.72
N ALA A 127 4.76 6.44 1.63
CA ALA A 127 4.34 7.06 0.37
C ALA A 127 5.55 7.62 -0.41
N LEU A 128 6.48 8.31 0.28
CA LEU A 128 7.72 8.80 -0.34
C LEU A 128 8.58 7.65 -0.87
N LEU A 129 8.76 6.58 -0.10
CA LEU A 129 9.51 5.40 -0.53
C LEU A 129 8.85 4.71 -1.73
N THR A 130 7.52 4.63 -1.76
CA THR A 130 6.75 4.09 -2.90
C THR A 130 6.97 4.96 -4.15
N GLY A 131 6.89 6.28 -4.02
CA GLY A 131 7.15 7.22 -5.11
C GLY A 131 8.60 7.16 -5.65
N LEU A 132 9.59 7.03 -4.76
CA LEU A 132 10.98 6.82 -5.14
C LEU A 132 11.20 5.47 -5.84
N GLY A 133 10.51 4.43 -5.38
CA GLY A 133 10.50 3.12 -6.02
C GLY A 133 9.97 3.16 -7.44
N LEU A 134 8.85 3.87 -7.67
CA LEU A 134 8.27 4.07 -9.00
C LEU A 134 9.23 4.81 -9.97
N ARG A 135 10.01 5.75 -9.45
CA ARG A 135 10.96 6.55 -10.24
C ARG A 135 12.29 5.84 -10.49
N SER A 136 12.62 4.80 -9.72
CA SER A 136 13.90 4.10 -9.82
C SER A 136 13.94 3.18 -11.04
N ALA A 137 14.96 3.34 -11.87
CA ALA A 137 15.23 2.44 -13.02
C ALA A 137 15.97 1.15 -12.62
N ASP A 138 16.65 1.14 -11.46
CA ASP A 138 17.42 0.00 -10.98
C ASP A 138 16.52 -0.94 -10.14
N HIS A 139 16.35 -2.18 -10.62
CA HIS A 139 15.52 -3.19 -9.97
C HIS A 139 15.91 -3.50 -8.52
N ARG A 140 17.21 -3.51 -8.19
CA ARG A 140 17.66 -3.80 -6.82
C ARG A 140 17.29 -2.68 -5.85
N THR A 141 17.45 -1.46 -6.30
CA THR A 141 17.10 -0.25 -5.52
C THR A 141 15.59 -0.11 -5.36
N LYS A 142 14.83 -0.33 -6.45
CA LYS A 142 13.37 -0.37 -6.45
C LYS A 142 12.83 -1.35 -5.40
N PHE A 143 13.35 -2.58 -5.38
CA PHE A 143 12.94 -3.62 -4.43
C PHE A 143 13.20 -3.23 -2.96
N ARG A 144 14.32 -2.55 -2.67
CA ARG A 144 14.60 -2.03 -1.33
C ARG A 144 13.57 -0.99 -0.90
N TYR A 145 13.25 -0.03 -1.78
CA TYR A 145 12.25 1.00 -1.49
C TYR A 145 10.90 0.40 -1.15
N TYR A 146 10.40 -0.56 -1.91
CA TYR A 146 9.12 -1.21 -1.63
C TYR A 146 9.11 -2.03 -0.35
N ARG A 147 10.19 -2.71 -0.01
CA ARG A 147 10.29 -3.41 1.28
C ARG A 147 10.15 -2.45 2.46
N PHE A 148 10.87 -1.34 2.43
CA PHE A 148 10.77 -0.34 3.48
C PHE A 148 9.42 0.39 3.46
N ALA A 149 8.83 0.64 2.29
CA ALA A 149 7.49 1.21 2.18
C ALA A 149 6.42 0.32 2.83
N VAL A 150 6.45 -0.99 2.56
CA VAL A 150 5.55 -1.97 3.20
C VAL A 150 5.72 -1.96 4.71
N LEU A 151 6.95 -1.97 5.21
CA LEU A 151 7.21 -1.93 6.65
C LEU A 151 6.70 -0.63 7.29
N ALA A 152 6.93 0.51 6.67
CA ALA A 152 6.48 1.81 7.16
C ALA A 152 4.94 1.89 7.17
N MET A 153 4.26 1.51 6.08
CA MET A 153 2.80 1.51 6.00
C MET A 153 2.16 0.48 6.92
N SER A 154 2.78 -0.69 7.12
CA SER A 154 2.31 -1.69 8.10
C SER A 154 2.41 -1.16 9.53
N LEU A 155 3.49 -0.45 9.86
CA LEU A 155 3.64 0.20 11.16
C LEU A 155 2.58 1.29 11.35
N ALA A 156 2.33 2.11 10.32
CA ALA A 156 1.26 3.12 10.32
C ALA A 156 -0.10 2.47 10.57
N LEU A 157 -0.41 1.37 9.89
CA LEU A 157 -1.66 0.62 10.06
C LEU A 157 -1.82 0.10 11.49
N MET A 158 -0.78 -0.48 12.07
CA MET A 158 -0.82 -0.96 13.45
C MET A 158 -1.04 0.20 14.44
N CYS A 159 -0.36 1.33 14.27
CA CYS A 159 -0.52 2.49 15.13
C CYS A 159 -1.95 3.05 15.08
N ILE A 160 -2.53 3.21 13.88
CA ILE A 160 -3.90 3.74 13.76
C ILE A 160 -4.94 2.79 14.35
N LEU A 161 -4.81 1.48 14.12
CA LEU A 161 -5.74 0.49 14.69
C LEU A 161 -5.72 0.49 16.21
N ILE A 162 -4.55 0.58 16.82
CA ILE A 162 -4.40 0.67 18.28
C ILE A 162 -5.05 1.97 18.79
N ALA A 163 -4.82 3.11 18.12
CA ALA A 163 -5.42 4.38 18.49
C ALA A 163 -6.95 4.35 18.43
N LEU A 164 -7.52 3.79 17.34
CA LEU A 164 -8.95 3.68 17.13
C LEU A 164 -9.65 2.76 18.14
N VAL A 165 -8.94 1.80 18.72
CA VAL A 165 -9.48 0.94 19.77
C VAL A 165 -9.34 1.57 21.16
N ILE A 166 -8.14 2.05 21.51
CA ILE A 166 -7.85 2.57 22.85
C ILE A 166 -8.69 3.82 23.15
N TYR A 167 -8.81 4.71 22.17
CA TYR A 167 -9.44 6.01 22.38
C TYR A 167 -10.89 5.93 22.84
N PRO A 168 -11.82 5.24 22.13
CA PRO A 168 -13.21 5.13 22.59
C PRO A 168 -13.38 4.26 23.84
N VAL A 169 -12.56 3.22 24.01
CA VAL A 169 -12.64 2.34 25.19
C VAL A 169 -12.32 3.11 26.46
N CYS A 170 -11.23 3.87 26.47
CA CYS A 170 -10.85 4.68 27.62
C CYS A 170 -11.82 5.84 27.86
N PHE A 171 -12.34 6.47 26.78
CA PHE A 171 -13.35 7.51 26.88
C PHE A 171 -14.65 7.00 27.51
N ALA A 172 -15.15 5.84 27.06
CA ALA A 172 -16.34 5.23 27.62
C ALA A 172 -16.16 4.84 29.09
N ALA A 173 -14.99 4.31 29.45
CA ALA A 173 -14.66 3.99 30.83
C ALA A 173 -14.68 5.23 31.73
N GLU A 174 -14.12 6.33 31.26
CA GLU A 174 -14.08 7.61 32.00
C GLU A 174 -15.49 8.22 32.15
N LEU A 175 -16.33 8.17 31.12
CA LEU A 175 -17.70 8.63 31.17
C LEU A 175 -18.56 7.84 32.14
N ASN A 176 -18.40 6.52 32.19
CA ASN A 176 -19.13 5.64 33.10
C ASN A 176 -18.84 5.95 34.57
N LEU A 177 -17.60 6.34 34.90
CA LEU A 177 -17.25 6.81 36.24
C LEU A 177 -17.99 8.09 36.63
N GLY A 178 -18.33 8.94 35.64
CA GLY A 178 -19.12 10.17 35.83
C GLY A 178 -20.64 10.02 35.74
N ASN A 179 -21.19 8.79 35.80
CA ASN A 179 -22.63 8.51 35.69
C ASN A 179 -23.29 8.93 34.35
N ARG A 180 -22.51 8.98 33.26
CA ARG A 180 -23.00 9.30 31.92
C ARG A 180 -22.67 8.17 30.96
N SER A 181 -23.69 7.60 30.31
CA SER A 181 -23.54 6.45 29.41
C SER A 181 -23.78 6.79 27.93
N VAL A 182 -24.23 8.00 27.60
CA VAL A 182 -24.60 8.38 26.24
C VAL A 182 -23.50 9.18 25.61
N TRP A 183 -22.90 8.59 24.56
CA TRP A 183 -21.87 9.22 23.74
C TRP A 183 -21.96 8.71 22.29
N GLU A 184 -21.42 9.46 21.35
CA GLU A 184 -21.50 9.19 19.92
C GLU A 184 -20.14 9.35 19.28
N PHE A 185 -19.94 8.63 18.16
CA PHE A 185 -18.76 8.81 17.33
C PHE A 185 -18.94 10.02 16.42
N GLY A 186 -17.94 10.89 16.41
CA GLY A 186 -17.87 12.00 15.47
C GLY A 186 -17.33 11.58 14.11
N TRP A 187 -17.48 12.45 13.13
CA TRP A 187 -17.04 12.18 11.76
C TRP A 187 -15.52 11.94 11.63
N ALA A 188 -14.72 12.62 12.45
CA ALA A 188 -13.26 12.48 12.40
C ALA A 188 -12.80 11.08 12.84
N TYR A 189 -13.53 10.41 13.73
CA TYR A 189 -13.30 9.02 14.07
C TYR A 189 -13.56 8.09 12.87
N GLY A 190 -14.63 8.35 12.10
CA GLY A 190 -14.88 7.65 10.84
C GLY A 190 -13.78 7.86 9.79
N VAL A 191 -13.23 9.07 9.71
CA VAL A 191 -12.07 9.38 8.86
C VAL A 191 -10.84 8.57 9.27
N GLY A 192 -10.62 8.36 10.56
CA GLY A 192 -9.56 7.46 11.07
C GLY A 192 -9.70 6.02 10.57
N TRP A 193 -10.92 5.48 10.56
CA TRP A 193 -11.21 4.17 9.97
C TRP A 193 -11.00 4.17 8.45
N GLY A 194 -11.39 5.23 7.75
CA GLY A 194 -11.08 5.42 6.33
C GLY A 194 -9.58 5.35 6.05
N ALA A 195 -8.77 6.03 6.86
CA ALA A 195 -7.32 5.96 6.75
C ALA A 195 -6.77 4.53 6.96
N ALA A 196 -7.31 3.80 7.95
CA ALA A 196 -6.93 2.41 8.19
C ALA A 196 -7.25 1.49 6.99
N ILE A 197 -8.41 1.66 6.35
CA ILE A 197 -8.81 0.89 5.17
C ILE A 197 -7.87 1.17 3.98
N PHE A 198 -7.55 2.44 3.71
CA PHE A 198 -6.63 2.79 2.62
C PHE A 198 -5.20 2.31 2.89
N LEU A 199 -4.72 2.39 4.15
CA LEU A 199 -3.43 1.81 4.54
C LEU A 199 -3.39 0.31 4.32
N PHE A 200 -4.43 -0.41 4.75
CA PHE A 200 -4.54 -1.84 4.51
C PHE A 200 -4.50 -2.17 3.01
N GLY A 201 -5.27 -1.44 2.20
CA GLY A 201 -5.26 -1.59 0.75
C GLY A 201 -3.87 -1.35 0.14
N ALA A 202 -3.18 -0.29 0.55
CA ALA A 202 -1.83 0.02 0.08
C ALA A 202 -0.82 -1.08 0.44
N VAL A 203 -0.86 -1.58 1.68
CA VAL A 203 0.00 -2.68 2.14
C VAL A 203 -0.23 -3.94 1.33
N VAL A 204 -1.50 -4.34 1.12
CA VAL A 204 -1.86 -5.54 0.34
C VAL A 204 -1.38 -5.40 -1.11
N LEU A 205 -1.60 -4.26 -1.76
CA LEU A 205 -1.17 -4.03 -3.14
C LEU A 205 0.35 -4.12 -3.28
N LEU A 206 1.11 -3.52 -2.37
CA LEU A 206 2.57 -3.59 -2.38
C LEU A 206 3.11 -4.99 -2.06
N LEU A 207 2.42 -5.78 -1.23
CA LEU A 207 2.78 -7.17 -0.94
C LEU A 207 2.53 -8.07 -2.15
N CYS A 208 1.37 -7.95 -2.80
CA CYS A 208 1.04 -8.72 -4.01
C CYS A 208 2.04 -8.43 -5.15
N ASP A 209 2.43 -7.17 -5.32
CA ASP A 209 3.43 -6.77 -6.30
C ASP A 209 4.79 -7.42 -6.02
N LYS A 210 5.21 -7.43 -4.76
CA LYS A 210 6.46 -8.07 -4.33
C LYS A 210 6.49 -9.57 -4.63
N GLU A 211 5.40 -10.30 -4.36
CA GLU A 211 5.31 -11.73 -4.64
C GLU A 211 5.40 -12.02 -6.15
N SER A 212 4.72 -11.24 -6.98
CA SER A 212 4.79 -11.36 -8.44
C SER A 212 6.20 -11.16 -8.98
N GLU A 213 6.94 -10.16 -8.49
CA GLU A 213 8.32 -9.93 -8.91
C GLU A 213 9.27 -11.04 -8.44
N GLU A 214 9.11 -11.58 -7.23
CA GLU A 214 9.94 -12.70 -6.74
C GLU A 214 9.73 -13.98 -7.55
N LEU A 215 8.51 -14.29 -7.94
CA LEU A 215 8.18 -15.43 -8.80
C LEU A 215 8.81 -15.28 -10.19
N TYR A 216 8.68 -14.10 -10.80
CA TYR A 216 9.28 -13.81 -12.11
C TYR A 216 10.80 -13.93 -12.11
N TYR A 217 11.47 -13.50 -11.02
CA TYR A 217 12.93 -13.66 -10.86
C TYR A 217 13.36 -15.12 -10.69
N LYS A 218 12.56 -15.93 -10.00
CA LYS A 218 12.84 -17.36 -9.85
C LYS A 218 12.72 -18.08 -11.18
N GLU A 219 11.68 -17.80 -11.96
CA GLU A 219 11.49 -18.39 -13.29
C GLU A 219 12.64 -18.02 -14.24
N ARG A 220 13.03 -16.75 -14.28
CA ARG A 220 14.18 -16.33 -15.11
C ARG A 220 15.49 -17.01 -14.73
N LYS A 221 15.74 -17.24 -13.45
CA LYS A 221 16.94 -17.96 -12.99
C LYS A 221 16.91 -19.42 -13.43
N VAL A 222 15.77 -20.08 -13.37
CA VAL A 222 15.60 -21.49 -13.80
C VAL A 222 15.83 -21.60 -15.31
N VAL A 223 15.19 -20.74 -16.11
CA VAL A 223 15.35 -20.74 -17.58
C VAL A 223 16.81 -20.42 -17.99
N SER A 224 17.48 -19.52 -17.28
CA SER A 224 18.89 -19.18 -17.55
C SER A 224 19.84 -20.33 -17.17
N ALA A 225 19.52 -21.09 -16.15
CA ALA A 225 20.29 -22.28 -15.73
C ALA A 225 20.11 -23.45 -16.70
N GLU A 226 18.89 -23.68 -17.22
CA GLU A 226 18.61 -24.72 -18.23
C GLU A 226 19.15 -24.35 -19.61
N GLY A 227 19.11 -23.07 -20.00
CA GLY A 227 19.68 -22.58 -21.27
C GLY A 227 21.21 -22.61 -21.31
N GLY A 228 21.89 -22.55 -20.17
CA GLY A 228 23.36 -22.65 -20.04
C GLY A 228 23.90 -24.07 -19.99
N ALA A 229 23.05 -25.09 -19.93
CA ALA A 229 23.42 -26.51 -19.83
C ALA A 229 23.35 -27.27 -21.17
N ARG A 230 23.27 -26.59 -22.33
CA ARG A 230 23.43 -27.25 -23.62
C ARG A 230 24.89 -27.12 -24.08
N PRO A 231 25.59 -28.26 -24.24
CA PRO A 231 26.95 -28.34 -24.80
C PRO A 231 26.95 -27.98 -26.29
#